data_aef999d72ce08ce7d8a2a99a1bf330ba
#
_entry.id   aef999d72ce08ce7d8a2a99a1bf330ba
#
_cell.length_a   1.000
_cell.length_b   1.000
_cell.length_c   1.000
_cell.angle_alpha   90.00
_cell.angle_beta   90.00
_cell.angle_gamma   90.00
#
_symmetry.space_group_name_H-M   'P 1'
#
loop_
_entity.id
_entity.type
_entity.pdbx_description
1 polymer ?
#
loop_
_entity_poly.entity_id
_entity_poly.type
_entity_poly.pdbx_seq_one_letter_code
_entity_poly.pdbx_strand_id
1 'polypeptide(L)'
;MADLEQLKQKYASVIESLQKFGEYGATVDAVELDGEQLHLKGTVPSKVVLERVWDHIKQADPTYSDLKHEISNTGGDEQPYTVKAGDTLSAVSKFFYGNANKYPQIAKANNLDNPDNVRVGTELSLPVIS
;
A
#
# COMPACT_ATOMS: atom_id res chain seq x y z
N MET A 1 -24.02 3.98 -18.69
CA MET A 1 -24.47 3.56 -17.35
C MET A 1 -23.35 2.78 -16.66
N ALA A 2 -23.03 3.11 -15.43
CA ALA A 2 -21.96 2.42 -14.69
C ALA A 2 -22.37 1.00 -14.33
N ASP A 3 -21.44 0.07 -14.44
CA ASP A 3 -21.60 -1.34 -14.11
C ASP A 3 -20.63 -1.68 -13.00
N LEU A 4 -21.16 -2.21 -11.89
CA LEU A 4 -20.33 -2.55 -10.72
C LEU A 4 -19.19 -3.50 -11.09
N GLU A 5 -19.45 -4.54 -11.88
CA GLU A 5 -18.42 -5.50 -12.27
C GLU A 5 -17.33 -4.87 -13.12
N GLN A 6 -17.69 -3.98 -14.04
CA GLN A 6 -16.71 -3.28 -14.87
C GLN A 6 -15.83 -2.35 -14.01
N LEU A 7 -16.43 -1.62 -13.08
CA LEU A 7 -15.69 -0.74 -12.19
C LEU A 7 -14.80 -1.55 -11.22
N LYS A 8 -15.25 -2.68 -10.74
CA LYS A 8 -14.43 -3.57 -9.91
C LYS A 8 -13.23 -4.09 -10.69
N GLN A 9 -13.40 -4.42 -11.96
CA GLN A 9 -12.30 -4.85 -12.82
C GLN A 9 -11.32 -3.71 -13.07
N LYS A 10 -11.83 -2.51 -13.32
CA LYS A 10 -10.99 -1.32 -13.55
C LYS A 10 -10.09 -1.02 -12.34
N TYR A 11 -10.65 -1.12 -11.15
CA TYR A 11 -9.94 -0.84 -9.90
C TYR A 11 -9.50 -2.10 -9.15
N ALA A 12 -9.40 -3.24 -9.85
CA ALA A 12 -9.03 -4.51 -9.22
C ALA A 12 -7.67 -4.43 -8.51
N SER A 13 -6.69 -3.76 -9.10
CA SER A 13 -5.37 -3.61 -8.49
C SER A 13 -5.43 -2.83 -7.18
N VAL A 14 -6.34 -1.86 -7.06
CA VAL A 14 -6.54 -1.09 -5.83
C VAL A 14 -7.09 -2.00 -4.73
N ILE A 15 -8.14 -2.77 -5.06
CA ILE A 15 -8.76 -3.69 -4.12
C ILE A 15 -7.76 -4.77 -3.67
N GLU A 16 -7.03 -5.34 -4.62
CA GLU A 16 -5.99 -6.34 -4.33
C GLU A 16 -4.89 -5.77 -3.46
N SER A 17 -4.49 -4.52 -3.68
CA SER A 17 -3.50 -3.83 -2.86
C SER A 17 -3.95 -3.76 -1.40
N LEU A 18 -5.20 -3.36 -1.14
CA LEU A 18 -5.74 -3.33 0.22
C LEU A 18 -5.75 -4.73 0.84
N GLN A 19 -6.15 -5.75 0.09
CA GLN A 19 -6.16 -7.13 0.57
C GLN A 19 -4.75 -7.63 0.89
N LYS A 20 -3.78 -7.27 0.06
CA LYS A 20 -2.38 -7.67 0.20
C LYS A 20 -1.76 -7.10 1.48
N PHE A 21 -2.15 -5.89 1.87
CA PHE A 21 -1.69 -5.26 3.11
C PHE A 21 -2.57 -5.62 4.32
N GLY A 22 -3.51 -6.57 4.16
CA GLY A 22 -4.42 -6.99 5.23
C GLY A 22 -3.71 -7.48 6.48
N GLU A 23 -2.61 -8.22 6.33
CA GLU A 23 -1.85 -8.71 7.48
C GLU A 23 -1.18 -7.57 8.28
N TYR A 24 -1.05 -6.39 7.67
CA TYR A 24 -0.48 -5.20 8.32
C TYR A 24 -1.56 -4.26 8.86
N GLY A 25 -2.84 -4.59 8.66
CA GLY A 25 -3.95 -3.83 9.21
C GLY A 25 -4.85 -3.14 8.19
N ALA A 26 -4.59 -3.29 6.90
CA ALA A 26 -5.47 -2.74 5.88
C ALA A 26 -6.77 -3.52 5.80
N THR A 27 -7.88 -2.82 5.55
CA THR A 27 -9.20 -3.45 5.41
C THR A 27 -9.91 -2.96 4.16
N VAL A 28 -10.82 -3.79 3.64
CA VAL A 28 -11.78 -3.39 2.62
C VAL A 28 -13.15 -3.50 3.28
N ASP A 29 -13.77 -2.36 3.58
CA ASP A 29 -15.02 -2.31 4.33
C ASP A 29 -16.25 -2.32 3.42
N ALA A 30 -16.13 -1.72 2.22
CA ALA A 30 -17.23 -1.69 1.26
C ALA A 30 -16.69 -1.55 -0.16
N VAL A 31 -17.29 -2.28 -1.09
CA VAL A 31 -17.07 -2.14 -2.54
C VAL A 31 -18.45 -2.20 -3.16
N GLU A 32 -19.00 -1.04 -3.51
CA GLU A 32 -20.38 -0.98 -3.99
C GLU A 32 -20.53 0.14 -5.02
N LEU A 33 -21.66 0.11 -5.72
CA LEU A 33 -21.97 1.13 -6.72
C LEU A 33 -22.73 2.27 -6.06
N ASP A 34 -22.24 3.50 -6.27
CA ASP A 34 -22.88 4.73 -5.80
C ASP A 34 -23.07 5.65 -7.00
N GLY A 35 -24.28 5.64 -7.58
CA GLY A 35 -24.55 6.35 -8.84
C GLY A 35 -23.69 5.79 -9.97
N GLU A 36 -22.87 6.64 -10.56
CA GLU A 36 -21.94 6.29 -11.62
C GLU A 36 -20.52 6.00 -11.11
N GLN A 37 -20.35 5.94 -9.79
CA GLN A 37 -19.03 5.76 -9.17
C GLN A 37 -18.96 4.44 -8.41
N LEU A 38 -17.76 3.86 -8.37
CA LEU A 38 -17.45 2.77 -7.46
C LEU A 38 -17.13 3.38 -6.09
N HIS A 39 -17.92 3.02 -5.08
CA HIS A 39 -17.65 3.43 -3.71
C HIS A 39 -16.75 2.38 -3.06
N LEU A 40 -15.51 2.76 -2.79
CA LEU A 40 -14.50 1.91 -2.14
C LEU A 40 -14.17 2.50 -0.78
N LYS A 41 -14.54 1.77 0.26
CA LYS A 41 -14.27 2.16 1.64
C LYS A 41 -13.31 1.16 2.28
N GLY A 42 -12.31 1.66 2.98
CA GLY A 42 -11.34 0.81 3.65
C GLY A 42 -10.44 1.60 4.57
N THR A 43 -9.51 0.89 5.21
CA THR A 43 -8.50 1.50 6.05
C THR A 43 -7.11 0.99 5.68
N VAL A 44 -6.11 1.79 6.02
CA VAL A 44 -4.70 1.44 5.85
C VAL A 44 -3.96 1.69 7.17
N PRO A 45 -2.86 0.95 7.45
CA PRO A 45 -2.16 1.06 8.73
C PRO A 45 -1.18 2.23 8.81
N SER A 46 -0.85 2.86 7.67
CA SER A 46 0.13 3.93 7.64
C SER A 46 -0.01 4.77 6.38
N LYS A 47 0.62 5.94 6.40
CA LYS A 47 0.70 6.79 5.22
C LYS A 47 1.50 6.12 4.09
N VAL A 48 2.49 5.31 4.43
CA VAL A 48 3.26 4.54 3.44
C VAL A 48 2.33 3.64 2.61
N VAL A 49 1.46 2.89 3.30
CA VAL A 49 0.49 2.02 2.61
C VAL A 49 -0.55 2.85 1.87
N LEU A 50 -0.99 3.96 2.45
CA LEU A 50 -1.95 4.86 1.80
C LEU A 50 -1.40 5.36 0.46
N GLU A 51 -0.15 5.82 0.41
CA GLU A 51 0.48 6.29 -0.82
C GLU A 51 0.62 5.16 -1.84
N ARG A 52 0.91 3.93 -1.39
CA ARG A 52 0.99 2.77 -2.28
C ARG A 52 -0.36 2.46 -2.92
N VAL A 53 -1.44 2.56 -2.14
CA VAL A 53 -2.81 2.39 -2.66
C VAL A 53 -3.14 3.50 -3.67
N TRP A 54 -2.76 4.74 -3.38
CA TRP A 54 -2.94 5.86 -4.31
C TRP A 54 -2.19 5.65 -5.63
N ASP A 55 -1.00 5.04 -5.60
CA ASP A 55 -0.28 4.70 -6.83
C ASP A 55 -1.13 3.81 -7.72
N HIS A 56 -1.79 2.82 -7.15
CA HIS A 56 -2.68 1.93 -7.90
C HIS A 56 -3.92 2.66 -8.42
N ILE A 57 -4.48 3.57 -7.64
CA ILE A 57 -5.63 4.38 -8.09
C ILE A 57 -5.25 5.20 -9.32
N LYS A 58 -4.13 5.90 -9.27
CA LYS A 58 -3.65 6.73 -10.37
C LYS A 58 -3.26 5.92 -11.60
N GLN A 59 -2.75 4.70 -11.41
CA GLN A 59 -2.44 3.81 -12.51
C GLN A 59 -3.71 3.30 -13.21
N ALA A 60 -4.77 3.05 -12.43
CA ALA A 60 -6.05 2.62 -12.98
C ALA A 60 -6.72 3.75 -13.76
N ASP A 61 -6.75 4.95 -13.19
CA ASP A 61 -7.28 6.15 -13.85
C ASP A 61 -6.70 7.39 -13.15
N PRO A 62 -5.85 8.19 -13.83
CA PRO A 62 -5.28 9.40 -13.21
C PRO A 62 -6.30 10.41 -12.74
N THR A 63 -7.50 10.42 -13.33
CA THR A 63 -8.58 11.33 -12.94
C THR A 63 -9.51 10.75 -11.86
N TYR A 64 -9.55 9.43 -11.74
CA TYR A 64 -10.40 8.66 -10.81
C TYR A 64 -11.81 9.24 -10.63
N SER A 65 -12.38 9.78 -11.71
CA SER A 65 -13.69 10.46 -11.66
C SER A 65 -14.85 9.51 -11.36
N ASP A 66 -14.68 8.21 -11.66
CA ASP A 66 -15.67 7.17 -11.40
C ASP A 66 -15.37 6.39 -10.12
N LEU A 67 -14.50 6.92 -9.26
CA LEU A 67 -14.17 6.31 -7.96
C LEU A 67 -14.52 7.28 -6.84
N LYS A 68 -15.38 6.81 -5.92
CA LYS A 68 -15.63 7.49 -4.65
C LYS A 68 -14.82 6.74 -3.59
N HIS A 69 -13.67 7.28 -3.23
CA HIS A 69 -12.79 6.63 -2.27
C HIS A 69 -13.01 7.17 -0.86
N GLU A 70 -13.03 6.26 0.10
CA GLU A 70 -13.07 6.57 1.53
C GLU A 70 -12.04 5.67 2.22
N ILE A 71 -10.76 5.99 2.04
CA ILE A 71 -9.66 5.21 2.59
C ILE A 71 -9.02 6.01 3.70
N SER A 72 -9.11 5.50 4.93
CA SER A 72 -8.63 6.17 6.13
C SER A 72 -7.34 5.54 6.62
N ASN A 73 -6.39 6.38 7.03
CA ASN A 73 -5.17 5.93 7.68
C ASN A 73 -5.45 5.82 9.20
N THR A 74 -5.33 4.61 9.74
CA THR A 74 -5.57 4.35 11.16
C THR A 74 -4.30 4.39 12.02
N GLY A 75 -3.13 4.51 11.36
CA GLY A 75 -1.84 4.58 12.04
C GLY A 75 -1.13 5.90 11.81
N GLY A 76 0.19 5.88 11.90
CA GLY A 76 1.03 7.06 11.68
C GLY A 76 1.51 7.19 10.25
N ASP A 77 2.58 7.95 10.08
CA ASP A 77 3.19 8.14 8.76
C ASP A 77 4.05 6.93 8.37
N GLU A 78 4.86 6.43 9.29
CA GLU A 78 5.76 5.33 9.03
C GLU A 78 5.06 3.98 9.19
N GLN A 79 5.52 3.00 8.42
CA GLN A 79 4.99 1.64 8.51
C GLN A 79 5.93 0.76 9.33
N PRO A 80 5.49 0.22 10.45
CA PRO A 80 6.28 -0.78 11.18
C PRO A 80 6.34 -2.10 10.40
N TYR A 81 7.50 -2.72 10.38
CA TYR A 81 7.70 -3.98 9.67
C TYR A 81 8.68 -4.85 10.43
N THR A 82 8.35 -6.13 10.60
CA THR A 82 9.24 -7.13 11.20
C THR A 82 9.79 -8.04 10.11
N VAL A 83 11.12 -8.12 10.03
CA VAL A 83 11.81 -8.91 8.99
C VAL A 83 11.49 -10.40 9.17
N LYS A 84 11.12 -11.04 8.06
CA LYS A 84 10.79 -12.46 7.98
C LYS A 84 11.90 -13.24 7.28
N ALA A 85 11.91 -14.55 7.45
CA ALA A 85 12.87 -15.41 6.76
C ALA A 85 12.76 -15.23 5.24
N GLY A 86 13.91 -15.04 4.59
CA GLY A 86 13.96 -14.83 3.15
C GLY A 86 13.78 -13.41 2.69
N ASP A 87 13.53 -12.47 3.60
CA ASP A 87 13.35 -11.06 3.23
C ASP A 87 14.67 -10.41 2.82
N THR A 88 14.57 -9.52 1.83
CA THR A 88 15.63 -8.57 1.50
C THR A 88 15.03 -7.17 1.55
N LEU A 89 15.86 -6.15 1.80
CA LEU A 89 15.35 -4.77 1.82
C LEU A 89 14.80 -4.35 0.45
N SER A 90 15.39 -4.84 -0.64
CA SER A 90 14.89 -4.54 -1.98
C SER A 90 13.50 -5.14 -2.21
N ALA A 91 13.25 -6.36 -1.71
CA ALA A 91 11.92 -6.98 -1.80
C ALA A 91 10.89 -6.25 -0.94
N VAL A 92 11.27 -5.84 0.27
CA VAL A 92 10.41 -5.04 1.15
C VAL A 92 10.08 -3.70 0.50
N SER A 93 11.08 -3.07 -0.11
CA SER A 93 10.91 -1.80 -0.83
C SER A 93 9.94 -1.95 -2.00
N LYS A 94 10.08 -3.02 -2.78
CA LYS A 94 9.17 -3.28 -3.89
C LYS A 94 7.74 -3.50 -3.42
N PHE A 95 7.56 -4.21 -2.31
CA PHE A 95 6.24 -4.50 -1.75
C PHE A 95 5.52 -3.22 -1.27
N PHE A 96 6.21 -2.39 -0.48
CA PHE A 96 5.59 -1.21 0.14
C PHE A 96 5.62 0.04 -0.72
N TYR A 97 6.64 0.21 -1.58
CA TYR A 97 6.80 1.41 -2.41
C TYR A 97 6.60 1.16 -3.89
N GLY A 98 6.51 -0.10 -4.30
CA GLY A 98 6.40 -0.46 -5.71
C GLY A 98 7.72 -0.34 -6.47
N ASN A 99 8.83 -0.10 -5.79
CA ASN A 99 10.13 0.11 -6.41
C ASN A 99 11.23 -0.47 -5.51
N ALA A 100 11.93 -1.49 -5.99
CA ALA A 100 12.99 -2.16 -5.24
C ALA A 100 14.17 -1.21 -4.94
N ASN A 101 14.38 -0.19 -5.77
CA ASN A 101 15.50 0.73 -5.67
C ASN A 101 15.37 1.77 -4.56
N LYS A 102 14.28 1.74 -3.79
CA LYS A 102 14.09 2.62 -2.62
C LYS A 102 14.73 2.03 -1.34
N TYR A 103 15.28 0.82 -1.40
CA TYR A 103 15.83 0.16 -0.22
C TYR A 103 16.95 0.94 0.50
N PRO A 104 17.81 1.75 -0.18
CA PRO A 104 18.79 2.54 0.55
C PRO A 104 18.17 3.54 1.52
N GLN A 105 16.99 4.07 1.20
CA GLN A 105 16.27 5.00 2.07
C GLN A 105 15.76 4.28 3.33
N ILE A 106 15.33 3.02 3.19
CA ILE A 106 14.94 2.19 4.33
C ILE A 106 16.16 1.96 5.24
N ALA A 107 17.28 1.57 4.65
CA ALA A 107 18.52 1.33 5.39
C ALA A 107 18.96 2.57 6.17
N LYS A 108 18.94 3.73 5.51
CA LYS A 108 19.31 5.00 6.13
C LYS A 108 18.39 5.36 7.30
N ALA A 109 17.07 5.20 7.10
CA ALA A 109 16.09 5.54 8.12
C ALA A 109 16.20 4.65 9.36
N ASN A 110 16.74 3.43 9.21
CA ASN A 110 16.87 2.46 10.29
C ASN A 110 18.32 2.28 10.77
N ASN A 111 19.22 3.13 10.32
CA ASN A 111 20.66 3.12 10.70
C ASN A 111 21.31 1.76 10.45
N LEU A 112 21.00 1.14 9.31
CA LEU A 112 21.57 -0.15 8.93
C LEU A 112 22.89 0.05 8.18
N ASP A 113 23.97 -0.51 8.73
CA ASP A 113 25.30 -0.42 8.12
C ASP A 113 25.41 -1.25 6.85
N ASN A 114 24.74 -2.40 6.83
CA ASN A 114 24.76 -3.30 5.69
C ASN A 114 23.33 -3.72 5.32
N PRO A 115 22.75 -3.13 4.26
CA PRO A 115 21.38 -3.45 3.87
C PRO A 115 21.19 -4.89 3.38
N ASP A 116 22.28 -5.59 3.04
CA ASP A 116 22.20 -6.97 2.59
C ASP A 116 22.17 -7.97 3.77
N ASN A 117 22.39 -7.48 4.99
CA ASN A 117 22.50 -8.34 6.17
C ASN A 117 21.44 -7.96 7.22
N VAL A 118 20.18 -8.17 6.87
CA VAL A 118 19.04 -7.90 7.75
C VAL A 118 18.59 -9.20 8.39
N ARG A 119 18.55 -9.22 9.72
CA ARG A 119 18.21 -10.43 10.49
C ARG A 119 16.70 -10.60 10.64
N VAL A 120 16.24 -11.85 10.59
CA VAL A 120 14.86 -12.21 10.92
C VAL A 120 14.51 -11.71 12.32
N GLY A 121 13.34 -11.10 12.46
CA GLY A 121 12.87 -10.54 13.73
C GLY A 121 13.29 -9.10 13.96
N THR A 122 14.14 -8.53 13.10
CA THR A 122 14.50 -7.10 13.19
C THR A 122 13.28 -6.23 12.92
N GLU A 123 13.03 -5.28 13.80
CA GLU A 123 11.94 -4.33 13.60
C GLU A 123 12.43 -3.13 12.82
N LEU A 124 11.77 -2.84 11.71
CA LEU A 124 12.08 -1.71 10.85
C LEU A 124 10.94 -0.70 10.92
N SER A 125 11.30 0.56 10.72
CA SER A 125 10.34 1.63 10.48
C SER A 125 10.50 2.07 9.02
N LEU A 126 9.46 1.85 8.21
CA LEU A 126 9.50 2.21 6.79
C LEU A 126 9.04 3.66 6.64
N PRO A 127 9.92 4.56 6.15
CA PRO A 127 9.59 5.99 6.08
C PRO A 127 8.69 6.30 4.89
N VAL A 128 8.02 7.45 4.93
CA VAL A 128 7.33 8.00 3.76
C VAL A 128 8.40 8.45 2.76
N ILE A 129 8.30 7.95 1.54
CA ILE A 129 9.22 8.25 0.45
C ILE A 129 8.42 8.88 -0.69
N SER A 130 8.79 10.07 -1.03
CA SER A 130 8.13 10.82 -2.12
C SER A 130 8.93 10.76 -3.42
#